data_e0be5041749cf9fd8dcc93f8db015189
#
_entry.id   e0be5041749cf9fd8dcc93f8db015189
#
_cell.length_a   1.000
_cell.length_b   1.000
_cell.length_c   1.000
_cell.angle_alpha   90.00
_cell.angle_beta   90.00
_cell.angle_gamma   90.00
#
_symmetry.space_group_name_H-M   'P 1'
#
loop_
_entity.id
_entity.type
_entity.pdbx_description
1 polymer ?
#
loop_
_entity_poly.entity_id
_entity_poly.type
_entity_poly.pdbx_seq_one_letter_code
_entity_poly.pdbx_strand_id
1 'polypeptide(L)'
;MIRDFIAIDFETANQQPSSVCSIGVVMVHNGEVANSFYSLIQPEPNYYNYWCQRVHGLSQCDTDDAPVFSKVWEKLEECIADVYFSDQPIDDLRYQIASVPFVAHNARFDEGCLKAVFKVYQMDYPDYRF
;
A
#
# COMPACT_ATOMS: atom_id res chain seq x y z
N MET A 1 22.34 -9.35 -5.12
CA MET A 1 21.45 -8.46 -5.86
C MET A 1 20.00 -8.76 -5.53
N ILE A 2 19.22 -7.74 -5.19
CA ILE A 2 17.78 -7.91 -4.94
C ILE A 2 17.07 -7.95 -6.27
N ARG A 3 16.41 -9.07 -6.58
CA ARG A 3 15.68 -9.26 -7.83
C ARG A 3 14.17 -9.25 -7.64
N ASP A 4 13.70 -9.45 -6.43
CA ASP A 4 12.29 -9.42 -6.08
C ASP A 4 12.05 -8.32 -5.06
N PHE A 5 11.19 -7.37 -5.38
CA PHE A 5 10.78 -6.36 -4.42
C PHE A 5 9.47 -5.73 -4.86
N ILE A 6 8.81 -5.11 -3.90
CA ILE A 6 7.54 -4.42 -4.12
C ILE A 6 7.79 -2.94 -3.79
N ALA A 7 7.75 -2.10 -4.82
CA ALA A 7 7.85 -0.65 -4.64
C ALA A 7 6.47 -0.11 -4.29
N ILE A 8 6.40 0.70 -3.22
CA ILE A 8 5.14 1.22 -2.70
C ILE A 8 5.23 2.72 -2.49
N ASP A 9 4.13 3.43 -2.77
CA ASP A 9 4.05 4.87 -2.60
C ASP A 9 2.63 5.24 -2.17
N PHE A 10 2.52 5.90 -1.01
CA PHE A 10 1.26 6.40 -0.48
C PHE A 10 1.16 7.91 -0.63
N GLU A 11 -0.06 8.40 -0.88
CA GLU A 11 -0.41 9.80 -0.66
C GLU A 11 -1.37 9.88 0.52
N THR A 12 -1.24 10.93 1.33
CA THR A 12 -2.10 11.14 2.50
C THR A 12 -2.96 12.37 2.31
N ALA A 13 -4.19 12.31 2.86
CA ALA A 13 -5.16 13.40 2.79
C ALA A 13 -4.82 14.54 3.76
N ASN A 14 -4.20 14.19 4.88
CA ASN A 14 -3.86 15.12 5.95
C ASN A 14 -2.60 14.64 6.68
N GLN A 15 -2.30 15.25 7.82
CA GLN A 15 -1.10 14.95 8.58
C GLN A 15 -1.17 13.64 9.39
N GLN A 16 -2.34 12.98 9.41
CA GLN A 16 -2.47 11.68 10.08
C GLN A 16 -1.91 10.58 9.15
N PRO A 17 -0.93 9.80 9.59
CA PRO A 17 -0.34 8.77 8.71
C PRO A 17 -1.34 7.73 8.22
N SER A 18 -2.40 7.47 8.99
CA SER A 18 -3.45 6.52 8.59
C SER A 18 -4.36 7.02 7.48
N SER A 19 -4.37 8.35 7.22
CA SER A 19 -5.27 8.96 6.23
C SER A 19 -4.71 8.83 4.81
N VAL A 20 -4.34 7.61 4.42
CA VAL A 20 -3.88 7.34 3.06
C VAL A 20 -5.03 7.49 2.08
N CYS A 21 -4.82 8.21 0.97
CA CYS A 21 -5.85 8.49 -0.03
C CYS A 21 -5.53 7.90 -1.40
N SER A 22 -4.33 7.41 -1.60
CA SER A 22 -3.97 6.64 -2.78
C SER A 22 -2.78 5.75 -2.49
N ILE A 23 -2.66 4.67 -3.27
CA ILE A 23 -1.52 3.78 -3.21
C ILE A 23 -1.08 3.44 -4.63
N GLY A 24 0.22 3.54 -4.89
CA GLY A 24 0.83 3.06 -6.12
C GLY A 24 1.82 1.96 -5.78
N VAL A 25 1.81 0.89 -6.57
CA VAL A 25 2.66 -0.28 -6.32
C VAL A 25 3.23 -0.77 -7.65
N VAL A 26 4.51 -1.11 -7.64
CA VAL A 26 5.17 -1.80 -8.75
C VAL A 26 5.79 -3.07 -8.21
N MET A 27 5.47 -4.20 -8.84
CA MET A 27 5.97 -5.51 -8.44
C MET A 27 7.09 -5.93 -9.37
N VAL A 28 8.28 -6.10 -8.83
CA VAL A 28 9.46 -6.54 -9.57
C VAL A 28 9.76 -7.99 -9.19
N HIS A 29 9.84 -8.87 -10.18
CA HIS A 29 10.09 -10.29 -9.99
C HIS A 29 11.15 -10.74 -10.98
N ASN A 30 12.17 -11.42 -10.48
CA ASN A 30 13.30 -11.86 -11.28
C ASN A 30 13.97 -10.71 -12.03
N GLY A 31 14.00 -9.52 -11.41
CA GLY A 31 14.66 -8.35 -11.98
C GLY A 31 13.85 -7.59 -13.01
N GLU A 32 12.59 -7.97 -13.24
CA GLU A 32 11.74 -7.34 -14.24
C GLU A 32 10.42 -6.90 -13.62
N VAL A 33 9.85 -5.80 -14.14
CA VAL A 33 8.52 -5.35 -13.72
C VAL A 33 7.49 -6.39 -14.18
N ALA A 34 6.86 -7.06 -13.20
CA ALA A 34 5.89 -8.12 -13.48
C ALA A 34 4.46 -7.59 -13.49
N ASN A 35 4.15 -6.60 -12.64
CA ASN A 35 2.82 -6.02 -12.57
C ASN A 35 2.89 -4.70 -11.83
N SER A 36 1.82 -3.91 -11.94
CA SER A 36 1.64 -2.69 -11.17
C SER A 36 0.20 -2.62 -10.68
N PHE A 37 -0.01 -1.80 -9.65
CA PHE A 37 -1.32 -1.63 -9.02
C PHE A 37 -1.45 -0.18 -8.59
N TYR A 38 -2.61 0.41 -8.82
CA TYR A 38 -2.90 1.75 -8.34
C TYR A 38 -4.36 1.80 -7.87
N SER A 39 -4.61 2.45 -6.75
CA SER A 39 -5.97 2.68 -6.29
C SER A 39 -6.08 3.97 -5.50
N LEU A 40 -7.18 4.68 -5.70
CA LEU A 40 -7.64 5.68 -4.76
C LEU A 40 -8.17 4.96 -3.52
N ILE A 41 -8.10 5.63 -2.37
CA ILE A 41 -8.53 5.08 -1.09
C ILE A 41 -9.35 6.14 -0.37
N GLN A 42 -10.50 5.74 0.19
CA GLN A 42 -11.20 6.64 1.10
C GLN A 42 -10.39 6.72 2.39
N PRO A 43 -9.86 7.90 2.75
CA PRO A 43 -8.96 8.00 3.91
C PRO A 43 -9.70 7.88 5.23
N GLU A 44 -8.98 7.46 6.29
CA GLU A 44 -9.51 7.39 7.65
C GLU A 44 -8.47 7.97 8.61
N PRO A 45 -8.71 9.15 9.23
CA PRO A 45 -9.92 10.00 9.10
C PRO A 45 -10.05 10.67 7.73
N ASN A 46 -11.30 10.90 7.32
CA ASN A 46 -11.62 11.39 5.98
C ASN A 46 -11.79 12.91 5.97
N TYR A 47 -10.67 13.61 6.02
CA TYR A 47 -10.61 15.05 5.76
C TYR A 47 -9.30 15.38 5.06
N TYR A 48 -9.29 16.49 4.34
CA TYR A 48 -8.12 16.91 3.57
C TYR A 48 -7.57 18.22 4.11
N ASN A 49 -6.24 18.32 4.22
CA ASN A 49 -5.62 19.60 4.48
C ASN A 49 -5.06 20.22 3.20
N TYR A 50 -4.84 21.52 3.24
CA TYR A 50 -4.43 22.30 2.08
C TYR A 50 -3.09 21.83 1.51
N TRP A 51 -2.12 21.57 2.38
CA TRP A 51 -0.77 21.22 1.96
C TRP A 51 -0.71 19.87 1.27
N CYS A 52 -1.43 18.88 1.77
CA CYS A 52 -1.49 17.57 1.15
C CYS A 52 -2.15 17.65 -0.23
N GLN A 53 -3.26 18.40 -0.33
CA GLN A 53 -3.90 18.61 -1.62
C GLN A 53 -2.96 19.26 -2.64
N ARG A 54 -2.15 20.20 -2.20
CA ARG A 54 -1.18 20.87 -3.08
C ARG A 54 -0.11 19.91 -3.59
N VAL A 55 0.30 18.94 -2.76
CA VAL A 55 1.35 17.99 -3.12
C VAL A 55 0.87 17.01 -4.19
N HIS A 56 -0.33 16.42 -4.02
CA HIS A 56 -0.79 15.33 -4.89
C HIS A 56 -1.98 15.67 -5.77
N GLY A 57 -2.65 16.80 -5.52
CA GLY A 57 -3.78 17.25 -6.34
C GLY A 57 -5.09 16.51 -6.09
N LEU A 58 -5.16 15.60 -5.14
CA LEU A 58 -6.39 14.90 -4.80
C LEU A 58 -7.19 15.69 -3.78
N SER A 59 -8.51 15.62 -3.87
CA SER A 59 -9.43 16.26 -2.93
C SER A 59 -10.44 15.26 -2.40
N GLN A 60 -11.23 15.70 -1.44
CA GLN A 60 -12.23 14.85 -0.80
C GLN A 60 -13.22 14.27 -1.82
N CYS A 61 -13.64 15.05 -2.82
CA CYS A 61 -14.57 14.54 -3.81
C CYS A 61 -13.96 13.45 -4.71
N ASP A 62 -12.64 13.38 -4.82
CA ASP A 62 -11.99 12.31 -5.59
C ASP A 62 -12.05 10.97 -4.87
N THR A 63 -12.06 10.97 -3.55
CA THR A 63 -11.94 9.74 -2.73
C THR A 63 -13.14 9.42 -1.85
N ASP A 64 -14.18 10.26 -1.85
CA ASP A 64 -15.38 9.99 -1.04
C ASP A 64 -16.05 8.66 -1.42
N ASP A 65 -16.02 8.31 -2.71
CA ASP A 65 -16.60 7.05 -3.20
C ASP A 65 -15.56 5.97 -3.44
N ALA A 66 -14.31 6.21 -3.04
CA ALA A 66 -13.25 5.21 -3.18
C ALA A 66 -13.37 4.12 -2.12
N PRO A 67 -12.84 2.92 -2.40
CA PRO A 67 -12.85 1.86 -1.40
C PRO A 67 -11.96 2.21 -0.21
N VAL A 68 -12.31 1.67 0.95
CA VAL A 68 -11.50 1.83 2.16
C VAL A 68 -10.23 0.98 2.07
N PHE A 69 -9.22 1.32 2.87
CA PHE A 69 -7.91 0.68 2.80
C PHE A 69 -7.97 -0.84 2.90
N SER A 70 -8.77 -1.38 3.82
CA SER A 70 -8.82 -2.83 4.02
C SER A 70 -9.24 -3.57 2.75
N LYS A 71 -10.14 -3.00 1.97
CA LYS A 71 -10.58 -3.59 0.69
C LYS A 71 -9.51 -3.45 -0.39
N VAL A 72 -8.85 -2.31 -0.44
CA VAL A 72 -7.76 -2.07 -1.40
C VAL A 72 -6.60 -3.03 -1.13
N TRP A 73 -6.24 -3.20 0.14
CA TRP A 73 -5.13 -4.08 0.52
C TRP A 73 -5.41 -5.54 0.17
N GLU A 74 -6.65 -6.01 0.39
CA GLU A 74 -7.04 -7.36 -0.03
C GLU A 74 -6.84 -7.58 -1.52
N LYS A 75 -7.23 -6.62 -2.35
CA LYS A 75 -7.03 -6.70 -3.81
C LYS A 75 -5.55 -6.69 -4.17
N LEU A 76 -4.77 -5.87 -3.50
CA LEU A 76 -3.32 -5.83 -3.72
C LEU A 76 -2.68 -7.16 -3.34
N GLU A 77 -3.09 -7.76 -2.23
CA GLU A 77 -2.57 -9.05 -1.80
C GLU A 77 -2.84 -10.13 -2.86
N GLU A 78 -3.99 -10.11 -3.50
CA GLU A 78 -4.29 -11.03 -4.61
C GLU A 78 -3.34 -10.83 -5.79
N CYS A 79 -3.07 -9.58 -6.15
CA CYS A 79 -2.12 -9.26 -7.24
C CYS A 79 -0.72 -9.73 -6.89
N ILE A 80 -0.28 -9.53 -5.65
CA ILE A 80 1.04 -9.95 -5.19
C ILE A 80 1.14 -11.48 -5.22
N ALA A 81 0.09 -12.17 -4.80
CA ALA A 81 0.06 -13.63 -4.82
C ALA A 81 0.25 -14.17 -6.25
N ASP A 82 -0.44 -13.54 -7.21
CA ASP A 82 -0.32 -13.95 -8.61
C ASP A 82 1.10 -13.78 -9.16
N VAL A 83 1.82 -12.75 -8.72
CA VAL A 83 3.18 -12.49 -9.19
C VAL A 83 4.20 -13.42 -8.53
N TYR A 84 4.15 -13.56 -7.20
CA TYR A 84 5.23 -14.18 -6.44
C TYR A 84 4.93 -15.59 -5.94
N PHE A 85 3.65 -15.95 -5.81
CA PHE A 85 3.24 -17.19 -5.14
C PHE A 85 2.26 -18.03 -5.94
N SER A 86 2.17 -17.83 -7.25
CA SER A 86 1.21 -18.54 -8.11
C SER A 86 1.42 -20.06 -8.13
N ASP A 87 2.66 -20.51 -7.93
CA ASP A 87 3.01 -21.94 -7.97
C ASP A 87 3.14 -22.56 -6.59
N GLN A 88 2.71 -21.84 -5.54
CA GLN A 88 2.88 -22.26 -4.15
C GLN A 88 1.55 -22.35 -3.44
N PRO A 89 1.44 -23.26 -2.46
CA PRO A 89 0.26 -23.24 -1.59
C PRO A 89 0.24 -21.93 -0.80
N ILE A 90 -0.95 -21.33 -0.69
CA ILE A 90 -1.16 -20.13 0.10
C ILE A 90 -1.64 -20.56 1.46
N ASP A 91 -0.76 -20.46 2.46
CA ASP A 91 -1.09 -20.82 3.83
C ASP A 91 -1.50 -19.57 4.61
N ASP A 92 -0.60 -18.60 4.73
CA ASP A 92 -0.91 -17.30 5.32
C ASP A 92 -0.34 -16.24 4.37
N LEU A 93 -1.20 -15.78 3.46
CA LEU A 93 -0.77 -14.92 2.37
C LEU A 93 -0.08 -13.65 2.86
N ARG A 94 -0.64 -13.01 3.89
CA ARG A 94 -0.06 -11.75 4.40
C ARG A 94 1.36 -11.95 4.91
N TYR A 95 1.61 -13.04 5.61
CA TYR A 95 2.95 -13.36 6.12
C TYR A 95 3.88 -13.84 5.01
N GLN A 96 3.36 -14.53 4.00
CA GLN A 96 4.15 -14.88 2.82
C GLN A 96 4.61 -13.61 2.08
N ILE A 97 3.73 -12.62 1.92
CA ILE A 97 4.06 -11.35 1.27
C ILE A 97 5.18 -10.64 2.03
N ALA A 98 5.20 -10.74 3.36
CA ALA A 98 6.24 -10.11 4.18
C ALA A 98 7.64 -10.66 3.90
N SER A 99 7.76 -11.80 3.23
CA SER A 99 9.06 -12.34 2.82
C SER A 99 9.66 -11.59 1.62
N VAL A 100 8.86 -10.82 0.89
CA VAL A 100 9.32 -10.00 -0.24
C VAL A 100 9.65 -8.60 0.29
N PRO A 101 10.83 -8.05 0.01
CA PRO A 101 11.17 -6.70 0.49
C PRO A 101 10.27 -5.64 -0.13
N PHE A 102 9.86 -4.67 0.69
CA PHE A 102 9.19 -3.47 0.23
C PHE A 102 10.23 -2.36 0.07
N VAL A 103 10.10 -1.54 -0.95
CA VAL A 103 10.97 -0.38 -1.14
C VAL A 103 10.10 0.85 -1.39
N ALA A 104 10.60 2.02 -0.98
CA ALA A 104 9.92 3.28 -1.17
C ALA A 104 10.94 4.40 -1.24
N HIS A 105 10.60 5.49 -1.93
CA HIS A 105 11.47 6.65 -2.05
C HIS A 105 11.76 7.25 -0.66
N ASN A 106 10.74 7.38 0.18
CA ASN A 106 10.89 7.81 1.57
C ASN A 106 10.34 6.69 2.45
N ALA A 107 11.13 5.63 2.63
CA ALA A 107 10.66 4.39 3.27
C ALA A 107 10.08 4.62 4.67
N ARG A 108 10.68 5.53 5.45
CA ARG A 108 10.18 5.82 6.80
C ARG A 108 8.75 6.35 6.77
N PHE A 109 8.45 7.21 5.79
CA PHE A 109 7.10 7.76 5.64
C PHE A 109 6.10 6.67 5.26
N ASP A 110 6.39 5.89 4.22
CA ASP A 110 5.47 4.87 3.72
C ASP A 110 5.29 3.73 4.72
N GLU A 111 6.36 3.33 5.40
CA GLU A 111 6.27 2.34 6.47
C GLU A 111 5.39 2.84 7.61
N GLY A 112 5.55 4.11 7.99
CA GLY A 112 4.73 4.73 9.03
C GLY A 112 3.25 4.76 8.65
N CYS A 113 2.94 5.09 7.40
CA CYS A 113 1.56 5.07 6.89
C CYS A 113 0.98 3.66 6.96
N LEU A 114 1.75 2.67 6.50
CA LEU A 114 1.28 1.28 6.45
C LEU A 114 0.98 0.75 7.84
N LYS A 115 1.88 0.98 8.79
CA LYS A 115 1.66 0.56 10.19
C LYS A 115 0.44 1.24 10.79
N ALA A 116 0.29 2.55 10.56
CA ALA A 116 -0.81 3.32 11.14
C ALA A 116 -2.15 2.87 10.59
N VAL A 117 -2.25 2.66 9.27
CA VAL A 117 -3.53 2.29 8.66
C VAL A 117 -3.91 0.84 8.98
N PHE A 118 -2.95 -0.06 9.10
CA PHE A 118 -3.21 -1.42 9.59
C PHE A 118 -3.82 -1.39 10.98
N LYS A 119 -3.29 -0.53 11.86
CA LYS A 119 -3.79 -0.39 13.22
C LYS A 119 -5.22 0.13 13.25
N VAL A 120 -5.53 1.13 12.43
CA VAL A 120 -6.89 1.71 12.35
C VAL A 120 -7.91 0.65 11.96
N TYR A 121 -7.57 -0.23 11.01
CA TYR A 121 -8.48 -1.28 10.56
C TYR A 121 -8.32 -2.59 11.31
N GLN A 122 -7.52 -2.60 12.39
CA GLN A 122 -7.30 -3.78 13.25
C GLN A 122 -6.83 -4.99 12.44
N MET A 123 -5.93 -4.75 11.49
CA MET A 123 -5.34 -5.78 10.66
C MET A 123 -3.99 -6.20 11.26
N ASP A 124 -3.70 -7.49 11.22
CA ASP A 124 -2.42 -8.00 11.69
C ASP A 124 -1.29 -7.53 10.79
N TYR A 125 -0.28 -6.90 11.37
CA TYR A 125 0.86 -6.37 10.65
C TYR A 125 2.03 -7.36 10.73
N PRO A 126 2.46 -7.96 9.59
CA PRO A 126 3.47 -9.04 9.61
C PRO A 126 4.92 -8.53 9.58
N ASP A 127 5.17 -7.29 9.95
CA ASP A 127 6.50 -6.67 9.96
C ASP A 127 7.17 -6.69 8.58
N TYR A 128 6.49 -6.09 7.60
CA TYR A 128 7.04 -5.91 6.26
C TYR A 128 8.41 -5.24 6.32
N ARG A 129 9.36 -5.72 5.53
CA ARG A 129 10.71 -5.17 5.47
C ARG A 129 10.77 -4.07 4.42
N PHE A 130 11.21 -2.92 4.86
CA PHE A 130 11.42 -1.78 3.98
C PHE A 130 12.91 -1.53 3.76
#